data_1ce59323df822d67c1e5b3b0fcf178e1
#
_entry.id   1ce59323df822d67c1e5b3b0fcf178e1
#
_cell.length_a   1.000
_cell.length_b   1.000
_cell.length_c   1.000
_cell.angle_alpha   90.00
_cell.angle_beta   90.00
_cell.angle_gamma   90.00
#
_symmetry.space_group_name_H-M   'P 1'
#
loop_
_entity.id
_entity.type
_entity.pdbx_description
1 polymer ?
#
loop_
_entity_poly.entity_id
_entity_poly.type
_entity_poly.pdbx_seq_one_letter_code
_entity_poly.pdbx_strand_id
1 'polypeptide(L)'
;MRDGKLDRQATAEALRTFLEDLVRASGLELKVTVRAVSADGTAPEGQAEVLADLDGRDKEILLERGADVLKAFEHLAFKALRLEPAYHEKIHIDSGGYRALRFEELKMTARVAAERVQQTKQPFPLNPMSSRERRIVHLALKDMPGVRTESDGMGEDRQVVIHPADAKSSHY
;
A
#
# COMPACT_ATOMS: atom_id res chain seq x y z
N MET A 1 -20.56 10.47 -11.91
CA MET A 1 -19.90 11.10 -10.75
C MET A 1 -20.86 12.14 -10.20
N ARG A 2 -21.46 11.90 -9.06
CA ARG A 2 -22.37 12.81 -8.38
C ARG A 2 -21.70 13.21 -7.06
N ASP A 3 -21.52 14.49 -6.83
CA ASP A 3 -21.14 15.14 -5.56
C ASP A 3 -19.76 14.81 -4.94
N GLY A 4 -18.70 14.57 -5.72
CA GLY A 4 -17.33 14.42 -5.16
C GLY A 4 -17.14 13.24 -4.21
N LYS A 5 -18.11 12.30 -4.14
CA LYS A 5 -18.02 11.07 -3.37
C LYS A 5 -17.86 9.86 -4.30
N LEU A 6 -17.05 8.88 -3.84
CA LEU A 6 -16.93 7.60 -4.52
C LEU A 6 -18.29 6.87 -4.50
N ASP A 7 -18.82 6.54 -5.66
CA ASP A 7 -19.95 5.61 -5.74
C ASP A 7 -19.41 4.19 -5.51
N ARG A 8 -19.49 3.74 -4.26
CA ARG A 8 -18.91 2.48 -3.79
C ARG A 8 -19.43 1.28 -4.55
N GLN A 9 -20.75 1.23 -4.80
CA GLN A 9 -21.38 0.09 -5.44
C GLN A 9 -21.01 0.02 -6.93
N ALA A 10 -21.17 1.14 -7.65
CA ALA A 10 -20.80 1.21 -9.06
C ALA A 10 -19.28 0.96 -9.25
N THR A 11 -18.45 1.47 -8.34
CA THR A 11 -17.00 1.22 -8.37
C THR A 11 -16.67 -0.24 -8.10
N ALA A 12 -17.34 -0.90 -7.15
CA ALA A 12 -17.14 -2.30 -6.85
C ALA A 12 -17.53 -3.20 -8.04
N GLU A 13 -18.63 -2.91 -8.72
CA GLU A 13 -19.06 -3.64 -9.91
C GLU A 13 -18.09 -3.46 -11.08
N ALA A 14 -17.69 -2.23 -11.37
CA ALA A 14 -16.72 -1.94 -12.43
C ALA A 14 -15.35 -2.59 -12.14
N LEU A 15 -14.90 -2.53 -10.88
CA LEU A 15 -13.65 -3.16 -10.45
C LEU A 15 -13.71 -4.69 -10.58
N ARG A 16 -14.83 -5.30 -10.20
CA ARG A 16 -15.04 -6.75 -10.36
C ARG A 16 -14.92 -7.15 -11.81
N THR A 17 -15.68 -6.53 -12.69
CA THR A 17 -15.67 -6.84 -14.12
C THR A 17 -14.27 -6.71 -14.70
N PHE A 18 -13.58 -5.61 -14.39
CA PHE A 18 -12.22 -5.39 -14.88
C PHE A 18 -11.23 -6.46 -14.38
N LEU A 19 -11.26 -6.78 -13.08
CA LEU A 19 -10.35 -7.78 -12.49
C LEU A 19 -10.65 -9.19 -13.01
N GLU A 20 -11.91 -9.57 -13.23
CA GLU A 20 -12.28 -10.85 -13.83
C GLU A 20 -11.77 -10.96 -15.27
N ASP A 21 -11.88 -9.91 -16.06
CA ASP A 21 -11.34 -9.87 -17.42
C ASP A 21 -9.81 -9.92 -17.42
N LEU A 22 -9.16 -9.20 -16.51
CA LEU A 22 -7.71 -9.21 -16.37
C LEU A 22 -7.18 -10.60 -15.96
N VAL A 23 -7.82 -11.24 -14.99
CA VAL A 23 -7.51 -12.61 -14.55
C VAL A 23 -7.67 -13.59 -15.73
N ARG A 24 -8.78 -13.49 -16.48
CA ARG A 24 -9.00 -14.31 -17.67
C ARG A 24 -7.91 -14.10 -18.73
N ALA A 25 -7.56 -12.84 -18.98
CA ALA A 25 -6.54 -12.47 -19.97
C ALA A 25 -5.13 -12.92 -19.56
N SER A 26 -4.83 -12.94 -18.26
CA SER A 26 -3.54 -13.40 -17.74
C SER A 26 -3.37 -14.92 -17.74
N GLY A 27 -4.46 -15.67 -17.86
CA GLY A 27 -4.46 -17.13 -17.77
C GLY A 27 -4.22 -17.69 -16.37
N LEU A 28 -4.28 -16.84 -15.33
CA LEU A 28 -4.11 -17.24 -13.94
C LEU A 28 -5.41 -17.87 -13.38
N GLU A 29 -5.26 -18.92 -12.59
CA GLU A 29 -6.36 -19.58 -11.90
C GLU A 29 -6.69 -18.87 -10.58
N LEU A 30 -7.35 -17.71 -10.69
CA LEU A 30 -7.74 -16.86 -9.56
C LEU A 30 -9.23 -16.61 -9.53
N LYS A 31 -9.78 -16.50 -8.33
CA LYS A 31 -11.14 -16.06 -8.04
C LYS A 31 -11.11 -14.62 -7.58
N VAL A 32 -11.94 -13.79 -8.21
CA VAL A 32 -12.10 -12.37 -7.85
C VAL A 32 -13.32 -12.24 -6.93
N THR A 33 -13.12 -11.63 -5.76
CA THR A 33 -14.21 -11.26 -4.86
C THR A 33 -14.12 -9.76 -4.60
N VAL A 34 -15.17 -9.00 -4.92
CA VAL A 34 -15.21 -7.55 -4.69
C VAL A 34 -16.44 -7.20 -3.87
N ARG A 35 -16.25 -6.35 -2.87
CA ARG A 35 -17.31 -5.84 -2.00
C ARG A 35 -17.18 -4.35 -1.74
N ALA A 36 -18.30 -3.64 -1.74
CA ALA A 36 -18.38 -2.30 -1.17
C ALA A 36 -18.51 -2.42 0.35
N VAL A 37 -17.79 -1.59 1.09
CA VAL A 37 -17.90 -1.52 2.56
C VAL A 37 -19.08 -0.62 2.91
N SER A 38 -19.98 -1.12 3.77
CA SER A 38 -21.18 -0.40 4.19
C SER A 38 -20.85 0.92 4.90
N ALA A 39 -21.75 1.90 4.71
CA ALA A 39 -21.58 3.26 5.22
C ALA A 39 -22.07 3.45 6.67
N ASP A 40 -22.22 2.39 7.45
CA ASP A 40 -22.76 2.38 8.81
C ASP A 40 -21.84 3.00 9.89
N GLY A 41 -20.92 3.87 9.47
CA GLY A 41 -20.22 4.80 10.36
C GLY A 41 -19.15 4.19 11.25
N THR A 42 -18.85 2.90 11.13
CA THR A 42 -17.85 2.20 11.96
C THR A 42 -16.48 2.06 11.32
N ALA A 43 -16.32 2.52 10.07
CA ALA A 43 -14.99 2.53 9.45
C ALA A 43 -14.20 3.75 9.93
N PRO A 44 -13.06 3.56 10.63
CA PRO A 44 -12.16 4.67 10.97
C PRO A 44 -11.73 5.42 9.71
N GLU A 45 -11.46 6.74 9.83
CA GLU A 45 -10.88 7.52 8.73
C GLU A 45 -9.65 6.82 8.16
N GLY A 46 -9.62 6.60 6.84
CA GLY A 46 -8.53 5.91 6.13
C GLY A 46 -8.79 4.43 5.84
N GLN A 47 -9.95 3.86 6.18
CA GLN A 47 -10.30 2.50 5.75
C GLN A 47 -10.83 2.48 4.32
N ALA A 48 -10.59 1.33 3.64
CA ALA A 48 -11.07 1.11 2.28
C ALA A 48 -12.60 1.15 2.21
N GLU A 49 -13.12 1.80 1.18
CA GLU A 49 -14.54 1.84 0.86
C GLU A 49 -14.94 0.72 -0.12
N VAL A 50 -13.97 0.22 -0.89
CA VAL A 50 -14.11 -0.95 -1.78
C VAL A 50 -12.94 -1.90 -1.54
N LEU A 51 -13.25 -3.17 -1.34
CA LEU A 51 -12.27 -4.23 -1.13
C LEU A 51 -12.39 -5.27 -2.23
N ALA A 52 -11.29 -5.58 -2.89
CA ALA A 52 -11.16 -6.70 -3.80
C ALA A 52 -10.15 -7.69 -3.24
N ASP A 53 -10.45 -8.98 -3.32
CA ASP A 53 -9.57 -10.07 -2.96
C ASP A 53 -9.40 -11.02 -4.16
N LEU A 54 -8.15 -11.36 -4.44
CA LEU A 54 -7.74 -12.27 -5.50
C LEU A 54 -7.17 -13.52 -4.84
N ASP A 55 -7.95 -14.60 -4.78
CA ASP A 55 -7.53 -15.88 -4.18
C ASP A 55 -7.66 -17.01 -5.19
N GLY A 56 -6.86 -18.05 -5.04
CA GLY A 56 -6.90 -19.20 -5.93
C GLY A 56 -5.57 -19.94 -5.98
N ARG A 57 -5.48 -20.84 -6.95
CA ARG A 57 -4.31 -21.71 -7.12
C ARG A 57 -3.02 -20.90 -7.36
N ASP A 58 -3.11 -19.85 -8.17
CA ASP A 58 -1.96 -19.07 -8.63
C ASP A 58 -1.72 -17.80 -7.81
N LYS A 59 -2.31 -17.67 -6.61
CA LYS A 59 -2.16 -16.47 -5.75
C LYS A 59 -0.71 -16.15 -5.39
N GLU A 60 0.14 -17.17 -5.26
CA GLU A 60 1.55 -16.96 -4.93
C GLU A 60 2.28 -16.16 -6.02
N ILE A 61 1.87 -16.32 -7.29
CA ILE A 61 2.41 -15.54 -8.42
C ILE A 61 2.16 -14.04 -8.21
N LEU A 62 1.00 -13.67 -7.65
CA LEU A 62 0.69 -12.27 -7.36
C LEU A 62 1.60 -11.67 -6.30
N LEU A 63 2.10 -12.50 -5.38
CA LEU A 63 2.84 -12.08 -4.19
C LEU A 63 4.36 -12.15 -4.35
N GLU A 64 4.85 -12.75 -5.43
CA GLU A 64 6.27 -12.80 -5.74
C GLU A 64 6.88 -11.40 -5.84
N ARG A 65 8.20 -11.31 -5.57
CA ARG A 65 8.99 -10.07 -5.66
C ARG A 65 8.39 -8.87 -4.93
N GLY A 66 7.79 -9.13 -3.76
CA GLY A 66 7.15 -8.06 -2.98
C GLY A 66 5.80 -7.62 -3.54
N ALA A 67 5.07 -8.58 -4.13
CA ALA A 67 3.74 -8.41 -4.72
C ALA A 67 3.71 -7.48 -5.95
N ASP A 68 4.71 -7.56 -6.81
CA ASP A 68 4.78 -6.70 -8.00
C ASP A 68 3.64 -6.95 -8.98
N VAL A 69 3.20 -8.21 -9.16
CA VAL A 69 2.05 -8.52 -10.02
C VAL A 69 0.75 -7.98 -9.42
N LEU A 70 0.55 -8.12 -8.10
CA LEU A 70 -0.62 -7.55 -7.42
C LEU A 70 -0.66 -6.02 -7.55
N LYS A 71 0.48 -5.35 -7.40
CA LYS A 71 0.62 -3.90 -7.60
C LYS A 71 0.34 -3.50 -9.05
N ALA A 72 0.78 -4.30 -10.02
CA ALA A 72 0.48 -4.07 -11.43
C ALA A 72 -1.02 -4.18 -11.72
N PHE A 73 -1.71 -5.16 -11.14
CA PHE A 73 -3.16 -5.31 -11.25
C PHE A 73 -3.89 -4.09 -10.65
N GLU A 74 -3.46 -3.63 -9.47
CA GLU A 74 -3.98 -2.42 -8.84
C GLU A 74 -3.80 -1.18 -9.75
N HIS A 75 -2.59 -1.01 -10.28
CA HIS A 75 -2.28 0.11 -11.17
C HIS A 75 -3.14 0.10 -12.43
N LEU A 76 -3.25 -1.05 -13.09
CA LEU A 76 -4.07 -1.21 -14.30
C LEU A 76 -5.54 -0.95 -14.01
N ALA A 77 -6.08 -1.45 -12.88
CA ALA A 77 -7.45 -1.21 -12.48
C ALA A 77 -7.71 0.29 -12.28
N PHE A 78 -6.85 1.00 -11.56
CA PHE A 78 -7.00 2.44 -11.32
C PHE A 78 -6.96 3.25 -12.62
N LYS A 79 -6.09 2.88 -13.56
CA LYS A 79 -6.00 3.53 -14.88
C LYS A 79 -7.21 3.23 -15.76
N ALA A 80 -7.60 1.97 -15.87
CA ALA A 80 -8.73 1.54 -16.71
C ALA A 80 -10.05 2.16 -16.25
N LEU A 81 -10.27 2.21 -14.94
CA LEU A 81 -11.45 2.82 -14.33
C LEU A 81 -11.35 4.35 -14.19
N ARG A 82 -10.25 4.95 -14.63
CA ARG A 82 -9.99 6.40 -14.55
C ARG A 82 -10.24 6.97 -13.14
N LEU A 83 -9.79 6.23 -12.13
CA LEU A 83 -9.95 6.65 -10.73
C LEU A 83 -9.02 7.81 -10.42
N GLU A 84 -9.58 8.85 -9.82
CA GLU A 84 -8.79 9.98 -9.35
C GLU A 84 -7.86 9.55 -8.21
N PRO A 85 -6.65 10.13 -8.10
CA PRO A 85 -5.69 9.77 -7.05
C PRO A 85 -6.25 9.86 -5.62
N ALA A 86 -7.21 10.78 -5.38
CA ALA A 86 -7.90 10.92 -4.10
C ALA A 86 -8.68 9.68 -3.66
N TYR A 87 -9.04 8.80 -4.60
CA TYR A 87 -9.78 7.56 -4.32
C TYR A 87 -8.89 6.34 -4.20
N HIS A 88 -7.60 6.41 -4.57
CA HIS A 88 -6.70 5.26 -4.55
C HIS A 88 -6.54 4.65 -3.14
N GLU A 89 -6.58 5.49 -2.09
CA GLU A 89 -6.51 5.01 -0.70
C GLU A 89 -7.80 4.36 -0.21
N LYS A 90 -8.92 4.60 -0.92
CA LYS A 90 -10.25 4.07 -0.57
C LYS A 90 -10.55 2.73 -1.23
N ILE A 91 -9.71 2.28 -2.15
CA ILE A 91 -9.88 1.02 -2.88
C ILE A 91 -8.66 0.15 -2.59
N HIS A 92 -8.91 -1.02 -2.03
CA HIS A 92 -7.86 -1.99 -1.74
C HIS A 92 -8.06 -3.24 -2.59
N ILE A 93 -7.00 -3.62 -3.31
CA ILE A 93 -6.88 -4.92 -3.97
C ILE A 93 -5.86 -5.72 -3.16
N ASP A 94 -6.23 -6.89 -2.71
CA ASP A 94 -5.42 -7.74 -1.83
C ASP A 94 -5.41 -9.19 -2.35
N SER A 95 -4.51 -9.99 -1.83
CA SER A 95 -4.45 -11.42 -2.07
C SER A 95 -3.93 -12.12 -0.82
N GLY A 96 -4.73 -13.07 -0.29
CA GLY A 96 -4.33 -13.87 0.85
C GLY A 96 -3.97 -13.09 2.13
N GLY A 97 -4.48 -11.88 2.30
CA GLY A 97 -4.16 -11.03 3.45
C GLY A 97 -2.76 -10.40 3.41
N TYR A 98 -2.13 -10.34 2.23
CA TYR A 98 -0.79 -9.78 2.03
C TYR A 98 -0.62 -8.40 2.66
N ARG A 99 -1.63 -7.52 2.52
CA ARG A 99 -1.55 -6.15 3.04
C ARG A 99 -1.38 -6.11 4.56
N ALA A 100 -2.07 -6.99 5.28
CA ALA A 100 -1.96 -7.06 6.74
C ALA A 100 -0.59 -7.59 7.17
N LEU A 101 -0.09 -8.64 6.52
CA LEU A 101 1.24 -9.19 6.76
C LEU A 101 2.33 -8.16 6.45
N ARG A 102 2.23 -7.48 5.32
CA ARG A 102 3.18 -6.45 4.90
C ARG A 102 3.19 -5.24 5.84
N PHE A 103 2.04 -4.86 6.37
CA PHE A 103 1.93 -3.80 7.38
C PHE A 103 2.73 -4.13 8.63
N GLU A 104 2.57 -5.34 9.18
CA GLU A 104 3.32 -5.76 10.38
C GLU A 104 4.82 -5.94 10.10
N GLU A 105 5.18 -6.48 8.93
CA GLU A 105 6.58 -6.59 8.50
C GLU A 105 7.26 -5.21 8.43
N LEU A 106 6.61 -4.23 7.81
CA LEU A 106 7.15 -2.87 7.71
C LEU A 106 7.32 -2.20 9.08
N LYS A 107 6.36 -2.39 9.98
CA LYS A 107 6.47 -1.87 11.35
C LYS A 107 7.65 -2.48 12.09
N MET A 108 7.83 -3.80 11.98
CA MET A 108 8.94 -4.50 12.61
C MET A 108 10.27 -4.06 12.02
N THR A 109 10.38 -4.05 10.69
CA THR A 109 11.59 -3.59 9.99
C THR A 109 11.97 -2.16 10.37
N ALA A 110 10.98 -1.27 10.41
CA ALA A 110 11.19 0.12 10.81
C ALA A 110 11.75 0.23 12.24
N ARG A 111 11.19 -0.52 13.19
CA ARG A 111 11.66 -0.52 14.58
C ARG A 111 13.10 -1.02 14.72
N VAL A 112 13.41 -2.16 14.12
CA VAL A 112 14.77 -2.74 14.14
C VAL A 112 15.78 -1.79 13.50
N ALA A 113 15.43 -1.19 12.37
CA ALA A 113 16.29 -0.20 11.71
C ALA A 113 16.50 1.05 12.57
N ALA A 114 15.44 1.54 13.24
CA ALA A 114 15.52 2.69 14.13
C ALA A 114 16.40 2.41 15.37
N GLU A 115 16.30 1.23 15.99
CA GLU A 115 17.20 0.81 17.08
C GLU A 115 18.65 0.80 16.62
N ARG A 116 18.93 0.32 15.40
CA ARG A 116 20.27 0.35 14.82
C ARG A 116 20.77 1.79 14.65
N VAL A 117 19.93 2.70 14.15
CA VAL A 117 20.26 4.12 14.01
C VAL A 117 20.55 4.77 15.37
N GLN A 118 19.76 4.44 16.40
CA GLN A 118 20.02 4.92 17.78
C GLN A 118 21.38 4.49 18.31
N GLN A 119 21.79 3.26 18.02
CA GLN A 119 23.08 2.69 18.46
C GLN A 119 24.27 3.22 17.66
N THR A 120 24.15 3.22 16.34
CA THR A 120 25.28 3.53 15.44
C THR A 120 25.42 5.02 15.15
N LYS A 121 24.37 5.81 15.39
CA LYS A 121 24.27 7.23 15.00
C LYS A 121 24.46 7.47 13.50
N GLN A 122 24.29 6.44 12.67
CA GLN A 122 24.39 6.53 11.22
C GLN A 122 22.99 6.44 10.59
N PRO A 123 22.68 7.21 9.54
CA PRO A 123 21.45 7.07 8.79
C PRO A 123 21.30 5.67 8.20
N PHE A 124 20.06 5.19 8.13
CA PHE A 124 19.74 3.88 7.56
C PHE A 124 18.64 4.01 6.51
N PRO A 125 18.94 3.78 5.22
CA PRO A 125 17.93 3.73 4.18
C PRO A 125 17.19 2.37 4.21
N LEU A 126 15.87 2.42 4.12
CA LEU A 126 15.05 1.25 3.86
C LEU A 126 14.94 1.00 2.36
N ASN A 127 14.51 -0.19 1.97
CA ASN A 127 14.27 -0.48 0.56
C ASN A 127 13.20 0.46 -0.04
N PRO A 128 13.27 0.76 -1.35
CA PRO A 128 12.23 1.49 -2.05
C PRO A 128 10.85 0.89 -1.82
N MET A 129 9.86 1.74 -1.64
CA MET A 129 8.49 1.31 -1.33
C MET A 129 7.45 2.36 -1.74
N SER A 130 6.20 1.91 -1.87
CA SER A 130 5.07 2.77 -2.25
C SER A 130 4.81 3.90 -1.25
N SER A 131 4.08 4.94 -1.67
CA SER A 131 3.70 6.06 -0.80
C SER A 131 2.93 5.62 0.44
N ARG A 132 2.06 4.61 0.29
CA ARG A 132 1.30 4.02 1.39
C ARG A 132 2.23 3.32 2.39
N GLU A 133 3.19 2.53 1.91
CA GLU A 133 4.15 1.84 2.75
C GLU A 133 5.07 2.82 3.49
N ARG A 134 5.53 3.88 2.81
CA ARG A 134 6.33 4.94 3.45
C ARG A 134 5.57 5.61 4.59
N ARG A 135 4.27 5.87 4.41
CA ARG A 135 3.42 6.41 5.48
C ARG A 135 3.35 5.48 6.69
N ILE A 136 3.27 4.15 6.47
CA ILE A 136 3.29 3.15 7.56
C ILE A 136 4.57 3.29 8.39
N VAL A 137 5.72 3.37 7.72
CA VAL A 137 7.03 3.52 8.38
C VAL A 137 7.09 4.83 9.17
N HIS A 138 6.69 5.96 8.56
CA HIS A 138 6.66 7.25 9.25
C HIS A 138 5.79 7.22 10.50
N LEU A 139 4.59 6.64 10.42
CA LEU A 139 3.68 6.53 11.55
C LEU A 139 4.21 5.56 12.63
N ALA A 140 4.85 4.46 12.23
CA ALA A 140 5.41 3.49 13.17
C ALA A 140 6.55 4.07 14.04
N LEU A 141 7.26 5.08 13.51
CA LEU A 141 8.41 5.70 14.17
C LEU A 141 8.12 7.11 14.69
N LYS A 142 6.91 7.64 14.51
CA LYS A 142 6.55 9.03 14.83
C LYS A 142 6.91 9.42 16.26
N ASP A 143 6.65 8.53 17.21
CA ASP A 143 6.85 8.78 18.63
C ASP A 143 8.12 8.08 19.19
N MET A 144 8.98 7.57 18.30
CA MET A 144 10.21 6.88 18.70
C MET A 144 11.32 7.90 18.98
N PRO A 145 11.83 7.97 20.23
CA PRO A 145 12.84 8.96 20.58
C PRO A 145 14.19 8.69 19.90
N GLY A 146 14.93 9.74 19.61
CA GLY A 146 16.30 9.64 19.09
C GLY A 146 16.42 9.35 17.61
N VAL A 147 15.30 9.26 16.88
CA VAL A 147 15.28 9.10 15.41
C VAL A 147 14.28 10.05 14.76
N ARG A 148 14.51 10.34 13.49
CA ARG A 148 13.57 11.00 12.59
C ARG A 148 13.54 10.28 11.25
N THR A 149 12.46 10.42 10.52
CA THR A 149 12.28 9.75 9.21
C THR A 149 12.08 10.76 8.10
N GLU A 150 12.69 10.50 6.96
CA GLU A 150 12.58 11.33 5.76
C GLU A 150 12.35 10.46 4.53
N SER A 151 11.50 10.90 3.58
CA SER A 151 11.33 10.21 2.30
C SER A 151 12.28 10.80 1.28
N ASP A 152 13.17 9.97 0.76
CA ASP A 152 14.19 10.32 -0.22
C ASP A 152 14.01 9.55 -1.54
N GLY A 153 14.56 10.10 -2.64
CA GLY A 153 14.44 9.52 -3.97
C GLY A 153 13.19 9.94 -4.74
N MET A 154 13.08 9.48 -5.99
CA MET A 154 11.98 9.79 -6.90
C MET A 154 11.41 8.52 -7.54
N GLY A 155 10.12 8.56 -7.91
CA GLY A 155 9.46 7.46 -8.61
C GLY A 155 9.52 6.15 -7.84
N GLU A 156 9.94 5.09 -8.50
CA GLU A 156 10.02 3.72 -7.96
C GLU A 156 11.18 3.54 -6.96
N ASP A 157 12.22 4.36 -7.06
CA ASP A 157 13.39 4.31 -6.16
C ASP A 157 13.15 5.08 -4.83
N ARG A 158 11.94 5.63 -4.64
CA ARG A 158 11.64 6.41 -3.46
C ARG A 158 11.50 5.56 -2.21
N GLN A 159 12.31 5.90 -1.20
CA GLN A 159 12.48 5.14 0.04
C GLN A 159 12.28 6.01 1.29
N VAL A 160 12.25 5.39 2.46
CA VAL A 160 12.38 6.09 3.75
C VAL A 160 13.79 5.94 4.26
N VAL A 161 14.40 7.04 4.64
CA VAL A 161 15.68 7.06 5.37
C VAL A 161 15.40 7.40 6.82
N ILE A 162 15.91 6.58 7.73
CA ILE A 162 15.84 6.82 9.18
C ILE A 162 17.14 7.49 9.59
N HIS A 163 17.04 8.67 10.19
CA HIS A 163 18.18 9.47 10.63
C HIS A 163 18.21 9.54 12.17
N PRO A 164 19.39 9.75 12.78
CA PRO A 164 19.46 10.20 14.17
C PRO A 164 18.70 11.53 14.33
N ALA A 165 18.01 11.72 15.46
CA ALA A 165 17.25 12.96 15.71
C ALA A 165 18.15 14.22 15.68
N ASP A 166 19.39 14.09 16.15
CA ASP A 166 20.36 15.20 16.25
C ASP A 166 21.08 15.50 14.93
N ALA A 167 20.86 14.71 13.87
CA ALA A 167 21.46 14.97 12.56
C ALA A 167 20.78 16.17 11.89
N LYS A 168 21.55 17.24 11.60
CA LYS A 168 21.06 18.39 10.84
C LYS A 168 20.53 17.91 9.47
N SER A 169 19.35 18.40 9.06
CA SER A 169 18.84 18.19 7.70
C SER A 169 19.89 18.69 6.69
N SER A 170 20.52 17.78 5.96
CA SER A 170 21.32 18.14 4.78
C SER A 170 20.36 18.39 3.63
N HIS A 171 19.91 19.63 3.48
CA HIS A 171 19.35 20.08 2.22
C HIS A 171 20.53 20.41 1.29
N TYR A 172 20.72 19.58 0.29
CA TYR A 172 21.43 19.92 -0.95
C TYR A 172 20.42 20.03 -2.09
#